data_70393d03b8d1b3cfd9433d9da0a0195d
#
_entry.id   70393d03b8d1b3cfd9433d9da0a0195d
#
_cell.length_a   1.000
_cell.length_b   1.000
_cell.length_c   1.000
_cell.angle_alpha   90.00
_cell.angle_beta   90.00
_cell.angle_gamma   90.00
#
_symmetry.space_group_name_H-M   'P 1'
#
loop_
_entity.id
_entity.type
_entity.pdbx_description
1 polymer ?
#
loop_
_entity_poly.entity_id
_entity_poly.type
_entity_poly.pdbx_seq_one_letter_code
_entity_poly.pdbx_strand_id
1 'polypeptide(L)'
;MRDVYVIAVDTIKFGKHMDKSIKDLAITTATGCLKDANLAKNDIQALFFSNAGWGERGQMTIRGQVALKGMGIEGIPITNVENACAGGSTAFHHAWYGVAGG
;
A
#
# COMPACT_ATOMS: atom_id res chain seq x y z
N MET A 1 -8.11 17.60 15.98
CA MET A 1 -7.57 16.83 14.86
C MET A 1 -6.06 16.75 15.01
N ARG A 2 -5.47 15.58 14.84
CA ARG A 2 -4.02 15.41 14.91
C ARG A 2 -3.35 15.93 13.64
N ASP A 3 -2.12 16.42 13.80
CA ASP A 3 -1.26 16.69 12.65
C ASP A 3 -0.83 15.37 12.01
N VAL A 4 -0.76 15.36 10.68
CA VAL A 4 -0.39 14.19 9.90
C VAL A 4 0.89 14.48 9.13
N TYR A 5 1.85 13.58 9.21
CA TYR A 5 3.15 13.74 8.55
C TYR A 5 3.41 12.60 7.58
N VAL A 6 3.99 12.93 6.44
CA VAL A 6 4.57 11.93 5.54
C VAL A 6 6.01 11.73 5.97
N ILE A 7 6.34 10.55 6.48
CA ILE A 7 7.66 10.25 7.03
C ILE A 7 8.55 9.45 6.09
N ALA A 8 7.97 8.85 5.05
CA ALA A 8 8.71 8.11 4.04
C ALA A 8 7.93 8.02 2.75
N VAL A 9 8.64 7.85 1.65
CA VAL A 9 8.06 7.58 0.34
C VAL A 9 8.95 6.60 -0.41
N ASP A 10 8.36 5.85 -1.33
CA ASP A 10 9.10 5.03 -2.27
C ASP A 10 8.31 4.85 -3.56
N THR A 11 9.01 4.57 -4.64
CA THR A 11 8.40 4.31 -5.94
C THR A 11 9.31 3.41 -6.77
N ILE A 12 8.70 2.61 -7.65
CA ILE A 12 9.42 1.84 -8.64
C ILE A 12 9.43 2.63 -9.95
N LYS A 13 10.50 2.50 -10.72
CA LYS A 13 10.59 3.10 -12.05
C LYS A 13 9.39 2.67 -12.89
N PHE A 14 8.73 3.63 -13.52
CA PHE A 14 7.61 3.38 -14.42
C PHE A 14 8.09 2.63 -15.65
N GLY A 15 7.33 1.64 -16.06
CA GLY A 15 7.66 0.84 -17.23
C GLY A 15 6.93 -0.50 -17.24
N LYS A 16 7.30 -1.35 -18.19
CA LYS A 16 6.81 -2.73 -18.28
C LYS A 16 7.72 -3.63 -17.47
N HIS A 17 7.20 -4.17 -16.39
CA HIS A 17 7.90 -5.12 -15.53
C HIS A 17 7.38 -6.54 -15.82
N MET A 18 7.75 -7.08 -16.97
CA MET A 18 7.22 -8.36 -17.49
C MET A 18 7.62 -9.55 -16.64
N ASP A 19 8.70 -9.43 -15.88
CA ASP A 19 9.27 -10.47 -15.00
C ASP A 19 8.77 -10.37 -13.55
N LYS A 20 7.88 -9.41 -13.25
CA LYS A 20 7.41 -9.15 -11.88
C LYS A 20 5.90 -9.23 -11.77
N SER A 21 5.43 -9.78 -10.66
CA SER A 21 4.01 -9.75 -10.30
C SER A 21 3.66 -8.43 -9.60
N ILE A 22 2.36 -8.16 -9.47
CA ILE A 22 1.88 -7.03 -8.65
C ILE A 22 2.34 -7.18 -7.20
N LYS A 23 2.39 -8.42 -6.69
CA LYS A 23 2.92 -8.72 -5.35
C LYS A 23 4.39 -8.29 -5.23
N ASP A 24 5.22 -8.64 -6.21
CA ASP A 24 6.63 -8.26 -6.22
C ASP A 24 6.80 -6.74 -6.20
N LEU A 25 6.03 -6.03 -7.02
CA LEU A 25 6.07 -4.57 -7.09
C LEU A 25 5.62 -3.94 -5.76
N ALA A 26 4.54 -4.43 -5.18
CA ALA A 26 4.03 -3.93 -3.91
C ALA A 26 5.02 -4.17 -2.75
N ILE A 27 5.58 -5.37 -2.66
CA ILE A 27 6.57 -5.72 -1.62
C ILE A 27 7.84 -4.90 -1.77
N THR A 28 8.31 -4.70 -2.99
CA THR A 28 9.51 -3.89 -3.26
C THR A 28 9.33 -2.46 -2.76
N THR A 29 8.21 -1.80 -3.11
CA THR A 29 7.95 -0.42 -2.67
C THR A 29 7.67 -0.33 -1.18
N ALA A 30 6.91 -1.24 -0.62
CA ALA A 30 6.63 -1.25 0.81
C ALA A 30 7.92 -1.44 1.63
N THR A 31 8.78 -2.36 1.20
CA THR A 31 10.09 -2.60 1.84
C THR A 31 10.97 -1.36 1.74
N GLY A 32 11.04 -0.74 0.57
CA GLY A 32 11.81 0.49 0.36
C GLY A 32 11.30 1.65 1.22
N CYS A 33 9.99 1.78 1.35
CA CYS A 33 9.36 2.82 2.17
C CYS A 33 9.69 2.63 3.66
N LEU A 34 9.58 1.41 4.18
CA LEU A 34 9.94 1.11 5.57
C LEU A 34 11.42 1.38 5.83
N LYS A 35 12.29 1.03 4.89
CA LYS A 35 13.73 1.29 4.99
C LYS A 35 14.01 2.80 5.01
N ASP A 36 13.34 3.57 4.17
CA ASP A 36 13.47 5.04 4.14
C ASP A 36 13.08 5.67 5.48
N ALA A 37 12.04 5.16 6.13
CA ALA A 37 11.59 5.62 7.43
C ALA A 37 12.37 5.03 8.62
N ASN A 38 13.26 4.05 8.39
CA ASN A 38 13.91 3.26 9.43
C ASN A 38 12.89 2.59 10.38
N LEU A 39 11.85 2.00 9.79
CA LEU A 39 10.79 1.31 10.50
C LEU A 39 10.79 -0.18 10.19
N ALA A 40 10.34 -0.98 11.15
CA ALA A 40 10.03 -2.39 10.95
C ALA A 40 8.57 -2.55 10.49
N LYS A 41 8.26 -3.67 9.83
CA LYS A 41 6.88 -3.98 9.42
C LYS A 41 5.89 -3.99 10.60
N ASN A 42 6.35 -4.37 11.78
CA ASN A 42 5.52 -4.43 12.99
C ASN A 42 5.18 -3.04 13.56
N ASP A 43 5.82 -1.99 13.08
CA ASP A 43 5.49 -0.61 13.46
C ASP A 43 4.26 -0.10 12.71
N ILE A 44 3.83 -0.79 11.66
CA ILE A 44 2.67 -0.40 10.84
C ILE A 44 1.39 -0.79 11.56
N GLN A 45 0.49 0.17 11.74
CA GLN A 45 -0.76 -0.01 12.47
C GLN A 45 -1.99 -0.13 11.55
N ALA A 46 -1.90 0.32 10.31
CA ALA A 46 -2.96 0.21 9.32
C ALA A 46 -2.38 0.33 7.91
N LEU A 47 -3.09 -0.24 6.95
CA LEU A 47 -2.70 -0.21 5.54
C LEU A 47 -3.88 0.20 4.68
N PHE A 48 -3.63 1.08 3.72
CA PHE A 48 -4.60 1.47 2.70
C PHE A 48 -4.01 1.13 1.33
N PHE A 49 -4.71 0.32 0.57
CA PHE A 49 -4.20 -0.22 -0.68
C PHE A 49 -5.14 0.05 -1.84
N SER A 50 -4.57 0.37 -3.00
CA SER A 50 -5.33 0.49 -4.25
C SER A 50 -4.54 -0.05 -5.44
N ASN A 51 -5.27 -0.67 -6.35
CA ASN A 51 -4.76 -1.05 -7.66
C ASN A 51 -5.92 -1.12 -8.66
N ALA A 52 -5.85 -0.39 -9.73
CA ALA A 52 -6.93 -0.27 -10.69
C ALA A 52 -7.07 -1.49 -11.62
N GLY A 53 -5.98 -2.12 -11.99
CA GLY A 53 -5.99 -3.13 -13.07
C GLY A 53 -5.93 -4.58 -12.62
N TRP A 54 -5.75 -4.87 -11.35
CA TRP A 54 -5.50 -6.24 -10.90
C TRP A 54 -6.73 -7.14 -11.01
N GLY A 55 -7.93 -6.56 -10.91
CA GLY A 55 -9.17 -7.33 -11.09
C GLY A 55 -9.26 -8.05 -12.43
N GLU A 56 -8.75 -7.44 -13.49
CA GLU A 56 -8.71 -8.06 -14.83
C GLU A 56 -7.73 -9.24 -14.90
N ARG A 57 -6.85 -9.37 -13.93
CA ARG A 57 -5.82 -10.41 -13.83
C ARG A 57 -6.12 -11.42 -12.73
N GLY A 58 -7.35 -11.48 -12.27
CA GLY A 58 -7.85 -12.52 -11.38
C GLY A 58 -7.95 -12.18 -9.90
N GLN A 59 -7.38 -11.07 -9.42
CA GLN A 59 -7.51 -10.69 -8.02
C GLN A 59 -8.61 -9.65 -7.85
N MET A 60 -9.82 -10.11 -7.58
CA MET A 60 -11.01 -9.24 -7.48
C MET A 60 -11.15 -8.55 -6.13
N THR A 61 -10.78 -9.23 -5.04
CA THR A 61 -11.02 -8.75 -3.67
C THR A 61 -9.76 -8.82 -2.81
N ILE A 62 -9.76 -8.16 -1.66
CA ILE A 62 -8.69 -8.18 -0.65
C ILE A 62 -7.28 -8.02 -1.24
N ARG A 63 -7.15 -7.11 -2.18
CA ARG A 63 -5.93 -6.95 -2.97
C ARG A 63 -4.72 -6.59 -2.11
N GLY A 64 -4.89 -5.72 -1.13
CA GLY A 64 -3.82 -5.31 -0.21
C GLY A 64 -3.33 -6.47 0.65
N GLN A 65 -4.25 -7.28 1.18
CA GLN A 65 -3.90 -8.46 1.95
C GLN A 65 -3.08 -9.45 1.11
N VAL A 66 -3.54 -9.72 -0.12
CA VAL A 66 -2.85 -10.64 -1.03
C VAL A 66 -1.50 -10.08 -1.47
N ALA A 67 -1.44 -8.79 -1.80
CA ALA A 67 -0.21 -8.16 -2.27
C ALA A 67 0.93 -8.20 -1.24
N LEU A 68 0.62 -7.97 0.02
CA LEU A 68 1.64 -7.79 1.07
C LEU A 68 1.76 -8.97 2.03
N LYS A 69 1.03 -10.05 1.79
CA LYS A 69 1.13 -11.27 2.60
C LYS A 69 2.57 -11.80 2.67
N GLY A 70 3.30 -11.72 1.56
CA GLY A 70 4.69 -12.18 1.49
C GLY A 70 5.66 -11.43 2.40
N MET A 71 5.29 -10.22 2.85
CA MET A 71 6.07 -9.47 3.85
C MET A 71 5.69 -9.84 5.29
N GLY A 72 4.62 -10.61 5.48
CA GLY A 72 4.07 -10.87 6.80
C GLY A 72 3.34 -9.67 7.42
N ILE A 73 2.86 -8.74 6.60
CA ILE A 73 1.97 -7.67 7.08
C ILE A 73 0.58 -8.27 7.26
N GLU A 74 0.24 -8.53 8.50
CA GLU A 74 -1.01 -9.15 8.91
C GLU A 74 -1.36 -8.72 10.34
N GLY A 75 -2.58 -9.01 10.76
CA GLY A 75 -3.03 -8.65 12.11
C GLY A 75 -3.31 -7.17 12.30
N ILE A 76 -3.38 -6.38 11.23
CA ILE A 76 -3.71 -4.96 11.25
C ILE A 76 -4.88 -4.70 10.30
N PRO A 77 -5.64 -3.61 10.50
CA PRO A 77 -6.67 -3.21 9.54
C PRO A 77 -6.06 -2.94 8.16
N ILE A 78 -6.62 -3.58 7.13
CA ILE A 78 -6.24 -3.35 5.74
C ILE A 78 -7.48 -2.94 4.99
N THR A 79 -7.48 -1.72 4.46
CA THR A 79 -8.57 -1.16 3.68
C THR A 79 -8.18 -1.10 2.22
N ASN A 80 -8.96 -1.76 1.38
CA ASN A 80 -8.79 -1.71 -0.06
C ASN A 80 -9.73 -0.66 -0.63
N VAL A 81 -9.19 0.26 -1.40
CA VAL A 81 -9.98 1.31 -2.05
C VAL A 81 -9.83 1.21 -3.56
N GLU A 82 -10.86 1.62 -4.26
CA GLU A 82 -10.86 1.62 -5.72
C GLU A 82 -11.39 2.97 -6.21
N ASN A 83 -10.66 3.61 -7.08
CA ASN A 83 -11.06 4.86 -7.73
C ASN A 83 -10.32 5.02 -9.05
N ALA A 84 -10.26 3.94 -9.83
CA ALA A 84 -9.55 3.88 -11.10
C ALA A 84 -8.14 4.49 -10.97
N CYS A 85 -7.76 5.41 -11.85
CA CYS A 85 -6.43 6.06 -11.84
C CYS A 85 -6.17 6.91 -10.59
N ALA A 86 -7.20 7.33 -9.86
CA ALA A 86 -7.09 8.09 -8.62
C ALA A 86 -7.04 7.22 -7.36
N GLY A 87 -6.91 5.89 -7.50
CA GLY A 87 -6.93 4.97 -6.37
C GLY A 87 -5.84 5.24 -5.35
N GLY A 88 -4.61 5.51 -5.78
CA GLY A 88 -3.50 5.83 -4.89
C GLY A 88 -3.75 7.10 -4.07
N SER A 89 -4.24 8.16 -4.70
CA SER A 89 -4.61 9.40 -4.01
C SER A 89 -5.75 9.17 -3.00
N THR A 90 -6.70 8.32 -3.36
CA THR A 90 -7.81 7.95 -2.47
C THR A 90 -7.29 7.17 -1.27
N ALA A 91 -6.41 6.20 -1.46
CA ALA A 91 -5.78 5.46 -0.36
C ALA A 91 -5.02 6.39 0.59
N PHE A 92 -4.24 7.32 0.03
CA PHE A 92 -3.51 8.32 0.80
C PHE A 92 -4.46 9.21 1.63
N HIS A 93 -5.56 9.65 1.04
CA HIS A 93 -6.56 10.48 1.73
C HIS A 93 -7.21 9.72 2.90
N HIS A 94 -7.53 8.45 2.70
CA HIS A 94 -8.07 7.61 3.79
C HIS A 94 -7.04 7.39 4.90
N ALA A 95 -5.77 7.21 4.56
CA ALA A 95 -4.71 7.12 5.55
C ALA A 95 -4.60 8.42 6.37
N TRP A 96 -4.71 9.56 5.70
CA TRP A 96 -4.74 10.87 6.36
C TRP A 96 -5.89 10.94 7.38
N TYR A 97 -7.09 10.55 6.98
CA TYR A 97 -8.24 10.52 7.90
C TYR A 97 -8.00 9.59 9.09
N GLY A 98 -7.41 8.44 8.85
CA GLY A 98 -7.10 7.48 9.91
C GLY A 98 -6.18 8.07 10.99
N VAL A 99 -5.17 8.83 10.58
CA VAL A 99 -4.25 9.47 11.52
C VAL A 99 -4.90 10.72 12.15
N ALA A 100 -5.50 11.59 11.35
CA ALA A 100 -6.10 12.85 11.80
C ALA A 100 -7.26 12.63 12.79
N GLY A 101 -8.02 11.55 12.61
CA GLY A 101 -9.14 11.21 13.47
C GLY A 101 -8.77 10.47 14.75
N GLY A 102 -7.53 10.10 14.90
CA GLY A 102 -7.07 9.34 16.06
C GLY A 102 -7.30 7.86 15.96
#